data_448a4511a19a2999a8cc3eaccbf93e7c
#
_entry.id   448a4511a19a2999a8cc3eaccbf93e7c
#
_cell.length_a   1.000
_cell.length_b   1.000
_cell.length_c   1.000
_cell.angle_alpha   90.00
_cell.angle_beta   90.00
_cell.angle_gamma   90.00
#
_symmetry.space_group_name_H-M   'P 1'
#
loop_
_entity.id
_entity.type
_entity.pdbx_description
1 polymer ?
#
loop_
_entity_poly.entity_id
_entity_poly.type
_entity_poly.pdbx_seq_one_letter_code
_entity_poly.pdbx_strand_id
1 'polypeptide(L)'
;MTTSITTLPGILFVWTSADPEHELDFNRWYDREHVEERVRIPGFVSGTRYQSVRGPRKYLGLYRTVSLAAFQTADYFKAFGQQTPWSVANLQRMVDPMRRVCAIEAETGMGTGAWLAVLRLGAPAIGQDAAAVAGMAALGATLLQIDGVIATRLLTPDAKLSGPLPAEQKDGRVLDPIFLIDASSESAAVAAANAASAALGLDGEQEAILQLSWQLREADLHAA
;
A
#
# COMPACT_ATOMS: atom_id res chain seq x y z
N MET A 1 4.58 22.71 -15.96
CA MET A 1 4.61 21.41 -16.71
C MET A 1 3.86 20.40 -15.88
N THR A 2 2.70 19.97 -16.34
CA THR A 2 1.90 18.94 -15.64
C THR A 2 2.61 17.59 -15.88
N THR A 3 3.28 17.07 -14.87
CA THR A 3 3.87 15.72 -14.96
C THR A 3 2.75 14.72 -15.22
N SER A 4 2.85 13.93 -16.27
CA SER A 4 1.85 12.89 -16.54
C SER A 4 1.82 11.92 -15.36
N ILE A 5 0.67 11.63 -14.82
CA ILE A 5 0.46 10.73 -13.66
C ILE A 5 1.10 9.35 -13.88
N THR A 6 1.24 8.92 -15.13
CA THR A 6 1.85 7.66 -15.53
C THR A 6 3.36 7.57 -15.26
N THR A 7 4.04 8.72 -15.10
CA THR A 7 5.49 8.78 -14.83
C THR A 7 5.83 8.78 -13.35
N LEU A 8 4.84 9.03 -12.47
CA LEU A 8 5.03 8.95 -11.03
C LEU A 8 5.30 7.50 -10.59
N PRO A 9 6.09 7.29 -9.53
CA PRO A 9 6.21 5.98 -8.91
C PRO A 9 4.84 5.44 -8.52
N GLY A 10 4.67 4.13 -8.65
CA GLY A 10 3.42 3.45 -8.34
C GLY A 10 3.50 2.59 -7.09
N ILE A 11 2.36 2.34 -6.47
CA ILE A 11 2.19 1.33 -5.43
C ILE A 11 0.91 0.54 -5.70
N LEU A 12 1.03 -0.80 -5.68
CA LEU A 12 -0.11 -1.67 -5.49
C LEU A 12 -0.29 -1.89 -3.98
N PHE A 13 -1.42 -1.44 -3.47
CA PHE A 13 -1.85 -1.55 -2.08
C PHE A 13 -2.93 -2.64 -2.00
N VAL A 14 -2.67 -3.71 -1.25
CA VAL A 14 -3.62 -4.80 -1.03
C VAL A 14 -3.76 -5.03 0.46
N TRP A 15 -4.92 -4.70 1.02
CA TRP A 15 -5.22 -4.81 2.43
C TRP A 15 -6.38 -5.77 2.66
N THR A 16 -6.18 -6.81 3.47
CA THR A 16 -7.15 -7.89 3.63
C THR A 16 -7.00 -8.58 4.98
N SER A 17 -8.03 -9.31 5.39
CA SER A 17 -7.88 -10.41 6.35
C SER A 17 -7.86 -11.74 5.60
N ALA A 18 -7.44 -12.80 6.24
CA ALA A 18 -7.48 -14.16 5.73
C ALA A 18 -8.60 -14.95 6.42
N ASP A 19 -9.16 -15.92 5.74
CA ASP A 19 -10.02 -16.92 6.35
C ASP A 19 -9.24 -17.63 7.47
N PRO A 20 -9.72 -17.63 8.73
CA PRO A 20 -9.01 -18.20 9.87
C PRO A 20 -8.64 -19.68 9.68
N GLU A 21 -9.48 -20.46 9.00
CA GLU A 21 -9.22 -21.89 8.76
C GLU A 21 -8.07 -22.10 7.75
N HIS A 22 -7.76 -21.09 6.93
CA HIS A 22 -6.77 -21.14 5.86
C HIS A 22 -5.63 -20.14 6.05
N GLU A 23 -5.55 -19.48 7.18
CA GLU A 23 -4.61 -18.39 7.42
C GLU A 23 -3.14 -18.81 7.34
N LEU A 24 -2.82 -20.02 7.81
CA LEU A 24 -1.46 -20.56 7.67
C LEU A 24 -1.08 -20.77 6.20
N ASP A 25 -2.01 -21.31 5.39
CA ASP A 25 -1.81 -21.51 3.94
C ASP A 25 -1.66 -20.18 3.22
N PHE A 26 -2.49 -19.18 3.56
CA PHE A 26 -2.40 -17.82 3.06
C PHE A 26 -1.03 -17.18 3.32
N ASN A 27 -0.49 -17.31 4.53
CA ASN A 27 0.83 -16.78 4.85
C ASN A 27 1.94 -17.51 4.10
N ARG A 28 1.88 -18.86 4.02
CA ARG A 28 2.84 -19.65 3.24
C ARG A 28 2.84 -19.28 1.76
N TRP A 29 1.66 -19.04 1.17
CA TRP A 29 1.53 -18.61 -0.21
C TRP A 29 2.19 -17.25 -0.43
N TYR A 30 1.94 -16.27 0.43
CA TYR A 30 2.59 -14.97 0.35
C TYR A 30 4.12 -15.08 0.45
N ASP A 31 4.61 -15.89 1.40
CA ASP A 31 6.03 -15.98 1.75
C ASP A 31 6.85 -16.78 0.74
N ARG A 32 6.23 -17.70 -0.02
CA ARG A 32 6.94 -18.65 -0.88
C ARG A 32 6.66 -18.49 -2.37
N GLU A 33 5.62 -17.76 -2.74
CA GLU A 33 5.21 -17.60 -4.13
C GLU A 33 4.83 -16.16 -4.45
N HIS A 34 3.81 -15.63 -3.81
CA HIS A 34 3.11 -14.45 -4.32
C HIS A 34 3.97 -13.17 -4.36
N VAL A 35 4.74 -12.89 -3.31
CA VAL A 35 5.57 -11.68 -3.28
C VAL A 35 6.67 -11.75 -4.32
N GLU A 36 7.33 -12.91 -4.44
CA GLU A 36 8.39 -13.13 -5.43
C GLU A 36 7.86 -12.98 -6.85
N GLU A 37 6.72 -13.60 -7.18
CA GLU A 37 6.08 -13.46 -8.50
C GLU A 37 5.82 -12.00 -8.87
N ARG A 38 5.39 -11.17 -7.91
CA ARG A 38 5.14 -9.74 -8.15
C ARG A 38 6.42 -8.96 -8.34
N VAL A 39 7.44 -9.21 -7.50
CA VAL A 39 8.72 -8.48 -7.59
C VAL A 39 9.52 -8.86 -8.84
N ARG A 40 9.31 -10.06 -9.41
CA ARG A 40 9.89 -10.47 -10.70
C ARG A 40 9.29 -9.77 -11.91
N ILE A 41 8.17 -9.06 -11.78
CA ILE A 41 7.59 -8.30 -12.90
C ILE A 41 8.48 -7.09 -13.20
N PRO A 42 8.92 -6.86 -14.46
CA PRO A 42 9.73 -5.71 -14.82
C PRO A 42 9.10 -4.38 -14.37
N GLY A 43 9.89 -3.55 -13.70
CA GLY A 43 9.45 -2.28 -13.14
C GLY A 43 8.91 -2.35 -11.71
N PHE A 44 8.80 -3.55 -11.12
CA PHE A 44 8.55 -3.69 -9.69
C PHE A 44 9.88 -3.60 -8.93
N VAL A 45 9.92 -2.80 -7.85
CA VAL A 45 11.12 -2.49 -7.06
C VAL A 45 11.15 -3.30 -5.78
N SER A 46 9.98 -3.50 -5.16
CA SER A 46 9.87 -4.25 -3.90
C SER A 46 8.45 -4.75 -3.66
N GLY A 47 8.35 -5.83 -2.88
CA GLY A 47 7.14 -6.31 -2.25
C GLY A 47 7.34 -6.33 -0.73
N THR A 48 6.45 -5.71 0.02
CA THR A 48 6.55 -5.55 1.47
C THR A 48 5.28 -6.06 2.13
N ARG A 49 5.42 -6.87 3.17
CA ARG A 49 4.32 -7.39 3.97
C ARG A 49 4.30 -6.79 5.35
N TYR A 50 3.11 -6.42 5.78
CA TYR A 50 2.83 -5.94 7.14
C TYR A 50 1.70 -6.74 7.78
N GLN A 51 1.73 -6.83 9.09
CA GLN A 51 0.65 -7.34 9.92
C GLN A 51 0.12 -6.22 10.82
N SER A 52 -1.20 -6.07 10.83
CA SER A 52 -1.88 -5.06 11.65
C SER A 52 -1.85 -5.45 13.12
N VAL A 53 -1.47 -4.51 13.97
CA VAL A 53 -1.66 -4.59 15.43
C VAL A 53 -2.91 -3.83 15.85
N ARG A 54 -3.32 -2.84 15.05
CA ARG A 54 -4.58 -2.10 15.19
C ARG A 54 -5.10 -1.74 13.81
N GLY A 55 -6.34 -2.04 13.49
CA GLY A 55 -6.98 -1.69 12.23
C GLY A 55 -8.03 -2.70 11.80
N PRO A 56 -8.77 -2.38 10.72
CA PRO A 56 -9.92 -3.19 10.29
C PRO A 56 -9.51 -4.48 9.55
N ARG A 57 -8.27 -4.59 9.03
CA ARG A 57 -7.78 -5.75 8.28
C ARG A 57 -6.41 -6.18 8.77
N LYS A 58 -6.15 -7.48 8.77
CA LYS A 58 -4.99 -8.08 9.42
C LYS A 58 -3.70 -7.98 8.62
N TYR A 59 -3.75 -8.02 7.28
CA TYR A 59 -2.58 -8.12 6.42
C TYR A 59 -2.56 -7.04 5.35
N LEU A 60 -1.41 -6.38 5.18
CA LEU A 60 -1.19 -5.42 4.12
C LEU A 60 0.02 -5.87 3.27
N GLY A 61 -0.19 -5.94 1.95
CA GLY A 61 0.86 -6.07 0.94
C GLY A 61 1.03 -4.76 0.19
N LEU A 62 2.26 -4.26 0.13
CA LEU A 62 2.65 -3.09 -0.66
C LEU A 62 3.67 -3.51 -1.72
N TYR A 63 3.38 -3.20 -3.00
CA TYR A 63 4.33 -3.46 -4.09
C TYR A 63 4.65 -2.15 -4.78
N ARG A 64 5.89 -1.69 -4.60
CA ARG A 64 6.38 -0.44 -5.19
C ARG A 64 6.86 -0.69 -6.61
N THR A 65 6.58 0.24 -7.51
CA THR A 65 7.05 0.23 -8.90
C THR A 65 7.79 1.51 -9.24
N VAL A 66 8.65 1.46 -10.27
CA VAL A 66 9.37 2.64 -10.77
C VAL A 66 8.43 3.69 -11.35
N SER A 67 7.28 3.25 -11.88
CA SER A 67 6.25 4.15 -12.39
C SER A 67 4.87 3.47 -12.34
N LEU A 68 3.81 4.28 -12.34
CA LEU A 68 2.43 3.78 -12.43
C LEU A 68 2.20 3.00 -13.74
N ALA A 69 2.95 3.30 -14.81
CA ALA A 69 2.88 2.60 -16.08
C ALA A 69 3.27 1.11 -15.98
N ALA A 70 4.04 0.69 -14.96
CA ALA A 70 4.39 -0.72 -14.75
C ALA A 70 3.13 -1.61 -14.61
N PHE A 71 2.03 -1.07 -14.11
CA PHE A 71 0.74 -1.78 -13.99
C PHE A 71 -0.04 -1.90 -15.32
N GLN A 72 0.49 -1.41 -16.41
CA GLN A 72 -0.12 -1.47 -17.75
C GLN A 72 0.72 -2.30 -18.74
N THR A 73 1.78 -2.96 -18.27
CA THR A 73 2.66 -3.77 -19.11
C THR A 73 2.05 -5.13 -19.43
N ALA A 74 2.48 -5.73 -20.56
CA ALA A 74 2.08 -7.09 -20.91
C ALA A 74 2.49 -8.11 -19.85
N ASP A 75 3.66 -7.94 -19.23
CA ASP A 75 4.16 -8.82 -18.17
C ASP A 75 3.27 -8.75 -16.92
N TYR A 76 2.81 -7.56 -16.55
CA TYR A 76 1.86 -7.41 -15.44
C TYR A 76 0.53 -8.11 -15.74
N PHE A 77 -0.04 -7.92 -16.93
CA PHE A 77 -1.28 -8.58 -17.32
C PHE A 77 -1.12 -10.09 -17.42
N LYS A 78 0.02 -10.58 -17.89
CA LYS A 78 0.35 -12.00 -17.91
C LYS A 78 0.38 -12.60 -16.50
N ALA A 79 1.11 -11.96 -15.57
CA ALA A 79 1.18 -12.40 -14.17
C ALA A 79 -0.17 -12.36 -13.45
N PHE A 80 -1.07 -11.43 -13.85
CA PHE A 80 -2.42 -11.33 -13.31
C PHE A 80 -3.39 -12.35 -13.92
N GLY A 81 -3.22 -12.68 -15.20
CA GLY A 81 -4.10 -13.60 -15.94
C GLY A 81 -3.68 -15.08 -15.90
N GLN A 82 -2.42 -15.38 -15.55
CA GLN A 82 -1.87 -16.75 -15.50
C GLN A 82 -1.47 -17.11 -14.07
N GLN A 83 -2.42 -16.97 -13.15
CA GLN A 83 -2.20 -17.27 -11.74
C GLN A 83 -2.10 -18.79 -11.51
N THR A 84 -1.28 -19.18 -10.54
CA THR A 84 -1.20 -20.56 -10.10
C THR A 84 -2.51 -21.01 -9.43
N PRO A 85 -2.81 -22.32 -9.37
CA PRO A 85 -3.94 -22.81 -8.59
C PRO A 85 -3.88 -22.37 -7.11
N TRP A 86 -2.67 -22.22 -6.55
CA TRP A 86 -2.48 -21.76 -5.17
C TRP A 86 -2.84 -20.28 -5.02
N SER A 87 -2.41 -19.44 -5.96
CA SER A 87 -2.82 -18.03 -6.03
C SER A 87 -4.33 -17.87 -6.16
N VAL A 88 -4.98 -18.63 -7.05
CA VAL A 88 -6.44 -18.57 -7.25
C VAL A 88 -7.17 -18.93 -5.96
N ALA A 89 -6.78 -20.02 -5.28
CA ALA A 89 -7.41 -20.46 -4.04
C ALA A 89 -7.27 -19.40 -2.93
N ASN A 90 -6.08 -18.82 -2.75
CA ASN A 90 -5.85 -17.84 -1.69
C ASN A 90 -6.53 -16.49 -1.95
N LEU A 91 -6.60 -16.05 -3.21
CA LEU A 91 -7.34 -14.83 -3.58
C LEU A 91 -8.85 -14.96 -3.32
N GLN A 92 -9.42 -16.16 -3.48
CA GLN A 92 -10.84 -16.42 -3.17
C GLN A 92 -11.12 -16.47 -1.67
N ARG A 93 -10.11 -16.81 -0.84
CA ARG A 93 -10.19 -16.92 0.62
C ARG A 93 -9.87 -15.62 1.35
N MET A 94 -9.56 -14.55 0.62
CA MET A 94 -9.39 -13.23 1.22
C MET A 94 -10.70 -12.76 1.83
N VAL A 95 -10.63 -12.21 3.04
CA VAL A 95 -11.77 -11.64 3.76
C VAL A 95 -11.66 -10.13 3.74
N ASP A 96 -12.73 -9.47 3.29
CA ASP A 96 -12.83 -8.01 3.14
C ASP A 96 -11.60 -7.38 2.45
N PRO A 97 -11.18 -7.88 1.26
CA PRO A 97 -10.00 -7.35 0.59
C PRO A 97 -10.27 -5.94 0.03
N MET A 98 -9.20 -5.14 0.06
CA MET A 98 -9.15 -3.81 -0.55
C MET A 98 -7.93 -3.73 -1.45
N ARG A 99 -8.13 -3.60 -2.76
CA ARG A 99 -7.05 -3.43 -3.74
C ARG A 99 -7.08 -2.04 -4.36
N ARG A 100 -5.94 -1.35 -4.30
CA ARG A 100 -5.75 -0.05 -4.95
C ARG A 100 -4.41 -0.03 -5.68
N VAL A 101 -4.40 0.42 -6.92
CA VAL A 101 -3.19 0.81 -7.65
C VAL A 101 -3.11 2.31 -7.59
N CYS A 102 -2.05 2.83 -6.98
CA CYS A 102 -1.92 4.23 -6.63
C CYS A 102 -0.68 4.84 -7.25
N ALA A 103 -0.78 6.10 -7.66
CA ALA A 103 0.38 6.97 -7.84
C ALA A 103 0.90 7.42 -6.46
N ILE A 104 2.22 7.57 -6.31
CA ILE A 104 2.82 8.26 -5.18
C ILE A 104 2.93 9.73 -5.58
N GLU A 105 1.98 10.56 -5.10
CA GLU A 105 1.90 11.98 -5.47
C GLU A 105 2.85 12.86 -4.65
N ALA A 106 3.09 12.48 -3.39
CA ALA A 106 4.07 13.13 -2.54
C ALA A 106 4.80 12.08 -1.70
N GLU A 107 6.10 12.28 -1.54
CA GLU A 107 6.96 11.48 -0.66
C GLU A 107 7.90 12.40 0.09
N THR A 108 7.99 12.24 1.43
CA THR A 108 8.85 13.04 2.30
C THR A 108 9.63 12.09 3.20
N GLY A 109 10.93 12.35 3.37
CA GLY A 109 11.84 11.42 4.04
C GLY A 109 12.24 10.24 3.13
N MET A 110 12.91 9.23 3.69
CA MET A 110 13.47 8.09 2.95
C MET A 110 13.44 6.81 3.77
N GLY A 111 13.19 5.68 3.11
CA GLY A 111 13.31 4.36 3.72
C GLY A 111 11.97 3.71 4.05
N THR A 112 12.07 2.53 4.67
CA THR A 112 10.96 1.72 5.17
C THR A 112 11.18 1.50 6.66
N GLY A 113 10.17 1.82 7.47
CA GLY A 113 10.21 1.63 8.90
C GLY A 113 9.80 0.22 9.33
N ALA A 114 10.14 -0.15 10.56
CA ALA A 114 9.63 -1.36 11.19
C ALA A 114 8.11 -1.27 11.47
N TRP A 115 7.57 -0.07 11.46
CA TRP A 115 6.17 0.24 11.71
C TRP A 115 5.61 1.16 10.64
N LEU A 116 4.32 0.97 10.34
CA LEU A 116 3.60 1.74 9.35
C LEU A 116 2.27 2.20 9.93
N ALA A 117 2.00 3.51 9.90
CA ALA A 117 0.63 4.00 10.06
C ALA A 117 -0.01 4.17 8.68
N VAL A 118 -1.27 3.76 8.56
CA VAL A 118 -2.10 3.89 7.37
C VAL A 118 -3.30 4.74 7.72
N LEU A 119 -3.51 5.84 7.00
CA LEU A 119 -4.68 6.71 7.14
C LEU A 119 -5.40 6.78 5.79
N ARG A 120 -6.69 6.42 5.78
CA ARG A 120 -7.56 6.64 4.62
C ARG A 120 -8.18 8.04 4.75
N LEU A 121 -8.07 8.85 3.71
CA LEU A 121 -8.39 10.28 3.83
C LEU A 121 -9.86 10.61 3.54
N GLY A 122 -10.66 9.64 3.09
CA GLY A 122 -12.11 9.78 2.90
C GLY A 122 -12.55 10.74 1.78
N ALA A 123 -11.70 11.68 1.38
CA ALA A 123 -12.03 12.71 0.39
C ALA A 123 -11.27 12.47 -0.94
N PRO A 124 -11.96 12.10 -2.03
CA PRO A 124 -11.31 11.79 -3.32
C PRO A 124 -10.53 12.96 -3.93
N ALA A 125 -10.84 14.20 -3.53
CA ALA A 125 -10.24 15.41 -4.12
C ALA A 125 -8.76 15.64 -3.73
N ILE A 126 -8.25 15.02 -2.66
CA ILE A 126 -6.91 15.30 -2.13
C ILE A 126 -5.78 14.97 -3.13
N GLY A 127 -5.95 13.97 -3.98
CA GLY A 127 -4.93 13.59 -4.97
C GLY A 127 -5.07 14.27 -6.35
N GLN A 128 -6.08 15.13 -6.54
CA GLN A 128 -6.35 15.76 -7.85
C GLN A 128 -6.01 17.25 -7.88
N ASP A 129 -5.78 17.86 -6.73
CA ASP A 129 -5.41 19.27 -6.59
C ASP A 129 -3.95 19.42 -6.15
N ALA A 130 -3.16 20.12 -6.95
CA ALA A 130 -1.74 20.38 -6.66
C ALA A 130 -1.51 21.10 -5.32
N ALA A 131 -2.44 21.96 -4.88
CA ALA A 131 -2.34 22.62 -3.59
C ALA A 131 -2.56 21.64 -2.44
N ALA A 132 -3.51 20.72 -2.58
CA ALA A 132 -3.75 19.66 -1.60
C ALA A 132 -2.56 18.68 -1.49
N VAL A 133 -1.96 18.29 -2.64
CA VAL A 133 -0.74 17.47 -2.66
C VAL A 133 0.42 18.19 -1.96
N ALA A 134 0.62 19.48 -2.24
CA ALA A 134 1.64 20.30 -1.56
C ALA A 134 1.38 20.42 -0.05
N GLY A 135 0.12 20.55 0.37
CA GLY A 135 -0.29 20.53 1.78
C GLY A 135 0.06 19.21 2.47
N MET A 136 -0.16 18.07 1.80
CA MET A 136 0.20 16.76 2.33
C MET A 136 1.72 16.56 2.42
N ALA A 137 2.50 17.08 1.46
CA ALA A 137 3.95 17.09 1.54
C ALA A 137 4.46 17.94 2.72
N ALA A 138 3.85 19.11 2.96
CA ALA A 138 4.16 19.98 4.11
C ALA A 138 3.80 19.30 5.45
N LEU A 139 2.65 18.64 5.52
CA LEU A 139 2.29 17.81 6.68
C LEU A 139 3.34 16.70 6.90
N GLY A 140 3.75 16.00 5.83
CA GLY A 140 4.80 14.98 5.90
C GLY A 140 6.11 15.55 6.49
N ALA A 141 6.54 16.73 6.04
CA ALA A 141 7.72 17.40 6.56
C ALA A 141 7.59 17.77 8.06
N THR A 142 6.39 18.15 8.49
CA THR A 142 6.10 18.40 9.92
C THR A 142 6.16 17.10 10.73
N LEU A 143 5.60 16.01 10.23
CA LEU A 143 5.59 14.73 10.92
C LEU A 143 7.00 14.13 11.08
N LEU A 144 7.92 14.41 10.14
CA LEU A 144 9.33 14.01 10.24
C LEU A 144 10.06 14.65 11.44
N GLN A 145 9.49 15.66 12.09
CA GLN A 145 10.04 16.23 13.34
C GLN A 145 9.68 15.39 14.57
N ILE A 146 8.81 14.40 14.44
CA ILE A 146 8.50 13.43 15.50
C ILE A 146 9.61 12.37 15.49
N ASP A 147 10.27 12.19 16.63
CA ASP A 147 11.34 11.20 16.78
C ASP A 147 10.84 9.80 16.39
N GLY A 148 11.59 9.17 15.50
CA GLY A 148 11.28 7.85 14.98
C GLY A 148 10.39 7.82 13.74
N VAL A 149 9.85 8.94 13.25
CA VAL A 149 9.21 9.02 11.93
C VAL A 149 10.29 9.07 10.85
N ILE A 150 10.17 8.22 9.83
CA ILE A 150 11.21 8.00 8.80
C ILE A 150 10.79 8.60 7.46
N ALA A 151 9.57 8.32 7.02
CA ALA A 151 9.07 8.77 5.74
C ALA A 151 7.55 8.87 5.74
N THR A 152 7.00 9.70 4.84
CA THR A 152 5.56 9.75 4.57
C THR A 152 5.30 9.66 3.07
N ARG A 153 4.13 9.12 2.68
CA ARG A 153 3.72 8.99 1.28
C ARG A 153 2.24 9.26 1.13
N LEU A 154 1.89 10.12 0.19
CA LEU A 154 0.51 10.28 -0.28
C LEU A 154 0.29 9.38 -1.49
N LEU A 155 -0.65 8.47 -1.36
CA LEU A 155 -1.06 7.54 -2.41
C LEU A 155 -2.42 7.99 -2.97
N THR A 156 -2.50 8.18 -4.28
CA THR A 156 -3.75 8.49 -4.99
C THR A 156 -4.14 7.32 -5.90
N PRO A 157 -5.26 6.64 -5.63
CA PRO A 157 -5.72 5.52 -6.44
C PRO A 157 -6.06 5.95 -7.87
N ASP A 158 -5.51 5.22 -8.87
CA ASP A 158 -5.96 5.31 -10.26
C ASP A 158 -7.23 4.46 -10.44
N ALA A 159 -8.30 5.09 -10.89
CA ALA A 159 -9.61 4.44 -11.01
C ALA A 159 -9.64 3.31 -12.05
N LYS A 160 -8.86 3.45 -13.14
CA LYS A 160 -8.81 2.45 -14.22
C LYS A 160 -7.99 1.22 -13.81
N LEU A 161 -6.90 1.44 -13.05
CA LEU A 161 -5.97 0.39 -12.63
C LEU A 161 -6.42 -0.32 -11.35
N SER A 162 -7.25 0.35 -10.53
CA SER A 162 -7.71 -0.17 -9.24
C SER A 162 -8.93 -1.09 -9.38
N GLY A 163 -8.96 -2.00 -10.36
CA GLY A 163 -10.02 -3.01 -10.45
C GLY A 163 -10.14 -3.84 -9.16
N PRO A 164 -11.35 -4.28 -8.76
CA PRO A 164 -11.56 -5.04 -7.53
C PRO A 164 -10.98 -6.46 -7.62
N LEU A 165 -10.60 -7.01 -6.47
CA LEU A 165 -10.31 -8.44 -6.32
C LEU A 165 -11.58 -9.27 -6.39
N PRO A 166 -11.50 -10.60 -6.68
CA PRO A 166 -12.69 -11.47 -6.76
C PRO A 166 -13.60 -11.39 -5.53
N ALA A 167 -13.02 -11.37 -4.33
CA ALA A 167 -13.74 -11.28 -3.07
C ALA A 167 -13.99 -9.83 -2.58
N GLU A 168 -13.55 -8.79 -3.32
CA GLU A 168 -13.73 -7.40 -2.91
C GLU A 168 -15.18 -6.97 -3.14
N GLN A 169 -15.80 -6.34 -2.12
CA GLN A 169 -17.11 -5.72 -2.25
C GLN A 169 -17.07 -4.62 -3.33
N LYS A 170 -17.99 -4.71 -4.30
CA LYS A 170 -18.03 -3.79 -5.45
C LYS A 170 -18.91 -2.59 -5.20
N ASP A 171 -20.05 -2.81 -4.51
CA ASP A 171 -21.00 -1.75 -4.20
C ASP A 171 -20.47 -0.84 -3.08
N GLY A 172 -20.62 0.46 -3.25
CA GLY A 172 -20.12 1.45 -2.27
C GLY A 172 -18.60 1.58 -2.20
N ARG A 173 -17.86 1.00 -3.16
CA ARG A 173 -16.40 1.03 -3.20
C ARG A 173 -15.87 2.45 -3.40
N VAL A 174 -15.11 2.95 -2.43
CA VAL A 174 -14.49 4.27 -2.48
C VAL A 174 -13.02 4.15 -2.84
N LEU A 175 -12.54 5.02 -3.74
CA LEU A 175 -11.14 5.17 -4.14
C LEU A 175 -10.56 6.43 -3.48
N ASP A 176 -10.56 6.44 -2.17
CA ASP A 176 -10.00 7.51 -1.35
C ASP A 176 -8.47 7.46 -1.32
N PRO A 177 -7.79 8.62 -1.27
CA PRO A 177 -6.36 8.68 -1.07
C PRO A 177 -5.95 8.07 0.27
N ILE A 178 -4.71 7.58 0.31
CA ILE A 178 -4.15 6.90 1.47
C ILE A 178 -2.86 7.63 1.86
N PHE A 179 -2.72 7.97 3.13
CA PHE A 179 -1.50 8.53 3.66
C PHE A 179 -0.77 7.48 4.50
N LEU A 180 0.47 7.20 4.12
CA LEU A 180 1.35 6.25 4.79
C LEU A 180 2.41 6.99 5.58
N ILE A 181 2.69 6.53 6.81
CA ILE A 181 3.74 7.08 7.68
C ILE A 181 4.60 5.90 8.14
N ASP A 182 5.84 5.84 7.67
CA ASP A 182 6.85 4.88 8.11
C ASP A 182 7.52 5.36 9.40
N ALA A 183 7.67 4.47 10.37
CA ALA A 183 8.29 4.77 11.65
C ALA A 183 9.20 3.63 12.13
N SER A 184 10.19 3.96 12.98
CA SER A 184 11.11 3.00 13.57
C SER A 184 10.54 2.27 14.78
N SER A 185 9.47 2.82 15.41
CA SER A 185 8.80 2.24 16.57
C SER A 185 7.29 2.38 16.49
N GLU A 186 6.58 1.52 17.23
CA GLU A 186 5.12 1.59 17.34
C GLU A 186 4.67 2.94 17.92
N SER A 187 5.34 3.40 18.98
CA SER A 187 5.00 4.66 19.63
C SER A 187 5.13 5.85 18.68
N ALA A 188 6.16 5.88 17.83
CA ALA A 188 6.33 6.91 16.82
C ALA A 188 5.24 6.84 15.74
N ALA A 189 4.88 5.64 15.27
CA ALA A 189 3.79 5.44 14.31
C ALA A 189 2.45 5.94 14.87
N VAL A 190 2.14 5.60 16.13
CA VAL A 190 0.92 6.04 16.83
C VAL A 190 0.92 7.57 17.02
N ALA A 191 2.03 8.15 17.48
CA ALA A 191 2.13 9.59 17.68
C ALA A 191 1.93 10.36 16.36
N ALA A 192 2.57 9.88 15.27
CA ALA A 192 2.44 10.49 13.96
C ALA A 192 1.04 10.31 13.37
N ALA A 193 0.40 9.15 13.55
CA ALA A 193 -0.98 8.93 13.12
C ALA A 193 -1.94 9.89 13.83
N ASN A 194 -1.84 10.02 15.16
CA ASN A 194 -2.67 10.95 15.94
C ASN A 194 -2.46 12.41 15.49
N ALA A 195 -1.21 12.82 15.26
CA ALA A 195 -0.90 14.18 14.80
C ALA A 195 -1.46 14.43 13.39
N ALA A 196 -1.34 13.46 12.48
CA ALA A 196 -1.88 13.57 11.14
C ALA A 196 -3.42 13.57 11.15
N SER A 197 -4.07 12.69 11.93
CA SER A 197 -5.52 12.64 12.06
C SER A 197 -6.08 13.96 12.62
N ALA A 198 -5.43 14.53 13.64
CA ALA A 198 -5.82 15.84 14.18
C ALA A 198 -5.68 16.96 13.14
N ALA A 199 -4.58 16.99 12.38
CA ALA A 199 -4.34 18.00 11.35
C ALA A 199 -5.32 17.90 10.16
N LEU A 200 -5.81 16.69 9.86
CA LEU A 200 -6.70 16.39 8.73
C LEU A 200 -8.17 16.30 9.14
N GLY A 201 -8.50 16.39 10.45
CA GLY A 201 -9.86 16.26 10.95
C GLY A 201 -10.45 14.87 10.77
N LEU A 202 -9.62 13.81 10.85
CA LEU A 202 -10.07 12.43 10.75
C LEU A 202 -10.53 11.91 12.11
N ASP A 203 -11.55 11.05 12.11
CA ASP A 203 -12.17 10.48 13.32
C ASP A 203 -11.44 9.25 13.91
N GLY A 204 -10.32 8.85 13.31
CA GLY A 204 -9.51 7.70 13.75
C GLY A 204 -10.04 6.32 13.31
N GLU A 205 -11.29 6.19 12.87
CA GLU A 205 -11.84 4.93 12.34
C GLU A 205 -11.16 4.50 11.03
N GLN A 206 -10.54 5.45 10.36
CA GLN A 206 -9.87 5.28 9.05
C GLN A 206 -8.37 5.00 9.18
N GLU A 207 -7.86 4.75 10.40
CA GLU A 207 -6.44 4.51 10.64
C GLU A 207 -6.12 3.08 11.05
N ALA A 208 -4.87 2.67 10.76
CA ALA A 208 -4.31 1.42 11.23
C ALA A 208 -2.83 1.58 11.57
N ILE A 209 -2.36 0.76 12.52
CA ILE A 209 -0.95 0.62 12.87
C ILE A 209 -0.54 -0.81 12.54
N LEU A 210 0.53 -0.94 11.75
CA LEU A 210 1.00 -2.21 11.25
C LEU A 210 2.49 -2.38 11.55
N GLN A 211 2.88 -3.62 11.81
CA GLN A 211 4.27 -4.01 11.94
C GLN A 211 4.78 -4.64 10.65
N LEU A 212 6.00 -4.30 10.25
CA LEU A 212 6.68 -4.93 9.12
C LEU A 212 6.92 -6.41 9.43
N SER A 213 6.42 -7.29 8.58
CA SER A 213 6.74 -8.72 8.64
C SER A 213 8.04 -9.01 7.89
N TRP A 214 8.09 -8.65 6.60
CA TRP A 214 9.29 -8.77 5.78
C TRP A 214 9.15 -8.01 4.46
N GLN A 215 10.27 -7.83 3.76
CA GLN A 215 10.34 -7.18 2.46
C GLN A 215 11.27 -7.96 1.53
N LEU A 216 10.87 -8.09 0.25
CA LEU A 216 11.70 -8.54 -0.86
C LEU A 216 11.93 -7.37 -1.81
N ARG A 217 13.18 -7.13 -2.22
CA ARG A 217 13.53 -6.13 -3.24
C ARG A 217 13.91 -6.85 -4.53
N GLU A 218 13.78 -6.17 -5.65
CA GLU A 218 14.28 -6.68 -6.93
C GLU A 218 15.75 -7.10 -6.85
N ALA A 219 16.59 -6.29 -6.16
CA ALA A 219 18.01 -6.57 -5.96
C ALA A 219 18.31 -7.82 -5.11
N ASP A 220 17.33 -8.33 -4.35
CA ASP A 220 17.47 -9.53 -3.52
C ASP A 220 17.12 -10.81 -4.31
N LEU A 221 16.58 -10.68 -5.53
CA LEU A 221 16.21 -11.81 -6.37
C LEU A 221 17.45 -12.52 -6.88
N HIS A 222 17.52 -13.83 -6.62
CA HIS A 222 18.54 -14.67 -7.24
C HIS A 222 18.14 -14.99 -8.69
N ALA A 223 19.14 -15.20 -9.54
CA ALA A 223 18.88 -15.73 -10.88
C ALA A 223 18.16 -17.09 -10.76
N ALA A 224 17.10 -17.25 -11.54
CA ALA A 224 16.35 -18.51 -11.59
C ALA A 224 17.12 -19.58 -12.37
#